data_271bae24e48868bc8a2ae5697a60e24a
#
_entry.id   271bae24e48868bc8a2ae5697a60e24a
#
_cell.length_a   1.000
_cell.length_b   1.000
_cell.length_c   1.000
_cell.angle_alpha   90.00
_cell.angle_beta   90.00
_cell.angle_gamma   90.00
#
_symmetry.space_group_name_H-M   'P 1'
#
loop_
_entity.id
_entity.type
_entity.pdbx_description
1 polymer ?
#
loop_
_entity_poly.entity_id
_entity_poly.type
_entity_poly.pdbx_seq_one_letter_code
_entity_poly.pdbx_strand_id
1 'polypeptide(L)'
;VRMGTLSDLLSLAHERAQNLGLPYQGALTPAESWQVLQLAPGAKLVDVRTRAELDWVGRVPGAVELEWKSYPSMQENPNFLAQLKHQVDPEALVLFMCRSGARSDSAARLAGASGYANCYNVLEGFEGDRDASNQRNRVGGWRHAGLPWYQG
;
A
#
# COMPACT_ATOMS: atom_id res chain seq x y z
N VAL A 1 -7.84 -2.04 24.73
CA VAL A 1 -7.86 -2.47 23.33
C VAL A 1 -9.19 -3.15 23.03
N ARG A 2 -9.76 -2.79 21.96
CA ARG A 2 -11.03 -3.35 21.56
C ARG A 2 -10.85 -4.55 20.66
N MET A 3 -11.48 -5.64 21.01
CA MET A 3 -11.39 -6.87 20.23
C MET A 3 -11.87 -6.69 18.78
N GLY A 4 -12.86 -5.82 18.56
CA GLY A 4 -13.43 -5.60 17.25
C GLY A 4 -12.68 -4.60 16.37
N THR A 5 -11.63 -3.95 16.87
CA THR A 5 -10.99 -2.85 16.14
C THR A 5 -10.43 -3.29 14.79
N LEU A 6 -9.69 -4.40 14.74
CA LEU A 6 -9.15 -4.91 13.48
C LEU A 6 -10.28 -5.30 12.53
N SER A 7 -11.25 -6.03 13.04
CA SER A 7 -12.41 -6.46 12.27
C SER A 7 -13.18 -5.25 11.71
N ASP A 8 -13.34 -4.22 12.52
CA ASP A 8 -14.03 -2.99 12.12
C ASP A 8 -13.27 -2.27 11.01
N LEU A 9 -11.95 -2.19 11.10
CA LEU A 9 -11.11 -1.57 10.07
C LEU A 9 -11.21 -2.34 8.75
N LEU A 10 -11.14 -3.65 8.81
CA LEU A 10 -11.20 -4.48 7.60
C LEU A 10 -12.60 -4.46 6.97
N SER A 11 -13.64 -4.40 7.79
CA SER A 11 -15.02 -4.27 7.29
C SER A 11 -15.24 -2.93 6.60
N LEU A 12 -14.74 -1.86 7.19
CA LEU A 12 -14.80 -0.52 6.59
C LEU A 12 -14.06 -0.49 5.27
N ALA A 13 -12.86 -1.08 5.23
CA ALA A 13 -12.06 -1.15 4.01
C ALA A 13 -12.76 -1.92 2.90
N HIS A 14 -13.40 -3.03 3.26
CA HIS A 14 -14.14 -3.85 2.32
C HIS A 14 -15.35 -3.11 1.75
N GLU A 15 -16.11 -2.45 2.62
CA GLU A 15 -17.26 -1.64 2.21
C GLU A 15 -16.83 -0.52 1.26
N ARG A 16 -15.70 0.13 1.57
CA ARG A 16 -15.14 1.18 0.71
C ARG A 16 -14.78 0.63 -0.67
N ALA A 17 -14.17 -0.55 -0.72
CA ALA A 17 -13.83 -1.19 -1.99
C ALA A 17 -15.09 -1.52 -2.81
N GLN A 18 -16.14 -2.01 -2.16
CA GLN A 18 -17.39 -2.29 -2.84
C GLN A 18 -18.01 -1.01 -3.42
N ASN A 19 -18.03 0.06 -2.64
CA ASN A 19 -18.57 1.34 -3.09
C ASN A 19 -17.78 1.93 -4.25
N LEU A 20 -16.48 1.66 -4.32
CA LEU A 20 -15.62 2.14 -5.39
C LEU A 20 -15.54 1.16 -6.57
N GLY A 21 -16.17 0.00 -6.47
CA GLY A 21 -16.13 -1.01 -7.53
C GLY A 21 -14.78 -1.68 -7.70
N LEU A 22 -14.00 -1.81 -6.63
CA LEU A 22 -12.67 -2.41 -6.69
C LEU A 22 -12.74 -3.93 -6.64
N PRO A 23 -11.90 -4.63 -7.41
CA PRO A 23 -11.94 -6.11 -7.47
C PRO A 23 -11.14 -6.81 -6.38
N TYR A 24 -10.48 -6.08 -5.50
CA TYR A 24 -9.73 -6.66 -4.39
C TYR A 24 -10.43 -6.36 -3.05
N GLN A 25 -9.88 -6.88 -1.97
CA GLN A 25 -10.58 -7.00 -0.70
C GLN A 25 -10.96 -5.66 -0.07
N GLY A 26 -10.07 -4.68 -0.12
CA GLY A 26 -10.40 -3.42 0.53
C GLY A 26 -9.44 -2.29 0.22
N ALA A 27 -9.78 -1.10 0.73
CA ALA A 27 -8.99 0.12 0.61
C ALA A 27 -8.90 0.80 1.97
N LEU A 28 -7.70 1.16 2.38
CA LEU A 28 -7.40 1.72 3.70
C LEU A 28 -6.68 3.07 3.55
N THR A 29 -6.97 4.01 4.44
CA THR A 29 -6.18 5.23 4.53
C THR A 29 -4.82 4.91 5.17
N PRO A 30 -3.82 5.80 5.09
CA PRO A 30 -2.53 5.55 5.75
C PRO A 30 -2.67 5.28 7.25
N ALA A 31 -3.45 6.08 7.97
CA ALA A 31 -3.64 5.88 9.41
C ALA A 31 -4.29 4.53 9.72
N GLU A 32 -5.30 4.15 8.96
CA GLU A 32 -5.95 2.86 9.10
C GLU A 32 -4.98 1.72 8.79
N SER A 33 -4.17 1.89 7.76
CA SER A 33 -3.16 0.90 7.36
C SER A 33 -2.15 0.66 8.47
N TRP A 34 -1.68 1.73 9.11
CA TRP A 34 -0.76 1.61 10.23
C TRP A 34 -1.40 0.83 11.38
N GLN A 35 -2.67 1.11 11.70
CA GLN A 35 -3.38 0.37 12.74
C GLN A 35 -3.50 -1.11 12.40
N VAL A 36 -3.83 -1.44 11.16
CA VAL A 36 -3.92 -2.85 10.72
C VAL A 36 -2.57 -3.54 10.90
N LEU A 37 -1.47 -2.87 10.52
CA LEU A 37 -0.14 -3.46 10.69
C LEU A 37 0.20 -3.72 12.15
N GLN A 38 -0.29 -2.86 13.07
CA GLN A 38 -0.05 -3.05 14.50
C GLN A 38 -0.93 -4.16 15.09
N LEU A 39 -2.15 -4.30 14.60
CA LEU A 39 -3.13 -5.23 15.16
C LEU A 39 -3.05 -6.63 14.56
N ALA A 40 -2.53 -6.77 13.35
CA ALA A 40 -2.45 -8.04 12.63
C ALA A 40 -0.98 -8.43 12.46
N PRO A 41 -0.42 -9.29 13.32
CA PRO A 41 1.02 -9.58 13.31
C PRO A 41 1.56 -10.14 12.00
N GLY A 42 0.73 -10.82 11.22
CA GLY A 42 1.13 -11.40 9.94
C GLY A 42 0.95 -10.47 8.76
N ALA A 43 0.39 -9.28 8.97
CA ALA A 43 0.14 -8.34 7.88
C ALA A 43 1.44 -7.79 7.30
N LYS A 44 1.47 -7.60 5.98
CA LYS A 44 2.64 -7.09 5.26
C LYS A 44 2.27 -5.84 4.50
N LEU A 45 3.12 -4.81 4.60
CA LEU A 45 3.04 -3.63 3.77
C LEU A 45 4.03 -3.83 2.62
N VAL A 46 3.53 -3.81 1.39
CA VAL A 46 4.36 -3.94 0.19
C VAL A 46 4.42 -2.59 -0.50
N ASP A 47 5.60 -1.99 -0.49
CA ASP A 47 5.84 -0.70 -1.13
C ASP A 47 6.25 -0.96 -2.57
N VAL A 48 5.42 -0.52 -3.51
CA VAL A 48 5.62 -0.80 -4.94
C VAL A 48 6.24 0.37 -5.69
N ARG A 49 6.76 1.36 -4.95
CA ARG A 49 7.45 2.50 -5.55
C ARG A 49 8.79 2.09 -6.13
N THR A 50 9.36 2.99 -6.95
CA THR A 50 10.68 2.74 -7.52
C THR A 50 11.76 2.84 -6.44
N ARG A 51 12.90 2.19 -6.70
CA ARG A 51 14.08 2.27 -5.82
C ARG A 51 14.51 3.71 -5.62
N ALA A 52 14.42 4.54 -6.66
CA ALA A 52 14.78 5.95 -6.56
C ALA A 52 13.90 6.67 -5.55
N GLU A 53 12.59 6.43 -5.56
CA GLU A 53 11.68 7.03 -4.58
C GLU A 53 12.01 6.58 -3.16
N LEU A 54 12.30 5.29 -2.99
CA LEU A 54 12.67 4.75 -1.67
C LEU A 54 13.93 5.44 -1.13
N ASP A 55 14.94 5.61 -1.97
CA ASP A 55 16.22 6.16 -1.54
C ASP A 55 16.14 7.68 -1.30
N TRP A 56 15.41 8.41 -2.14
CA TRP A 56 15.42 9.88 -2.10
C TRP A 56 14.26 10.50 -1.33
N VAL A 57 13.09 9.89 -1.39
CA VAL A 57 11.89 10.46 -0.75
C VAL A 57 11.69 9.92 0.66
N GLY A 58 12.01 8.65 0.87
CA GLY A 58 11.87 7.99 2.15
C GLY A 58 11.14 6.67 2.03
N ARG A 59 11.17 5.90 3.10
CA ARG A 59 10.58 4.55 3.14
C ARG A 59 9.99 4.25 4.51
N VAL A 60 9.12 3.25 4.57
CA VAL A 60 8.48 2.81 5.80
C VAL A 60 9.30 1.69 6.41
N PRO A 61 9.62 1.75 7.73
CA PRO A 61 10.35 0.66 8.39
C PRO A 61 9.60 -0.67 8.26
N GLY A 62 10.32 -1.72 7.86
CA GLY A 62 9.76 -3.06 7.78
C GLY A 62 8.93 -3.38 6.56
N ALA A 63 8.75 -2.43 5.64
CA ALA A 63 8.00 -2.69 4.43
C ALA A 63 8.77 -3.62 3.49
N VAL A 64 8.03 -4.46 2.76
CA VAL A 64 8.59 -5.25 1.67
C VAL A 64 8.66 -4.32 0.45
N GLU A 65 9.85 -4.18 -0.13
CA GLU A 65 10.08 -3.25 -1.23
C GLU A 65 10.16 -4.00 -2.55
N LEU A 66 9.14 -3.81 -3.40
CA LEU A 66 9.02 -4.50 -4.69
C LEU A 66 8.53 -3.53 -5.75
N GLU A 67 9.38 -3.15 -6.68
CA GLU A 67 9.00 -2.20 -7.72
C GLU A 67 7.88 -2.73 -8.61
N TRP A 68 6.83 -1.94 -8.78
CA TRP A 68 5.83 -2.17 -9.83
C TRP A 68 6.35 -1.68 -11.18
N LYS A 69 7.04 -0.52 -11.17
CA LYS A 69 7.71 0.05 -12.33
C LYS A 69 9.10 0.50 -11.93
N SER A 70 10.01 0.55 -12.89
CA SER A 70 11.40 0.93 -12.64
C SER A 70 11.72 2.31 -13.18
N TYR A 71 12.38 3.14 -12.37
CA TYR A 71 12.82 4.47 -12.74
C TYR A 71 14.13 4.34 -13.56
N PRO A 72 14.41 5.19 -14.56
CA PRO A 72 13.62 6.37 -14.97
C PRO A 72 12.54 6.11 -16.03
N SER A 73 12.60 4.98 -16.74
CA SER A 73 11.68 4.73 -17.85
C SER A 73 10.26 4.41 -17.42
N MET A 74 10.07 4.08 -16.15
CA MET A 74 8.79 3.64 -15.59
C MET A 74 8.24 2.43 -16.34
N GLN A 75 9.13 1.53 -16.74
CA GLN A 75 8.78 0.27 -17.36
C GLN A 75 8.25 -0.68 -16.30
N GLU A 76 7.18 -1.39 -16.64
CA GLU A 76 6.60 -2.36 -15.71
C GLU A 76 7.56 -3.50 -15.40
N ASN A 77 7.56 -3.95 -14.16
CA ASN A 77 8.39 -5.05 -13.71
C ASN A 77 7.71 -6.37 -14.10
N PRO A 78 8.21 -7.10 -15.09
CA PRO A 78 7.56 -8.34 -15.54
C PRO A 78 7.64 -9.46 -14.52
N ASN A 79 8.49 -9.33 -13.51
CA ASN A 79 8.70 -10.34 -12.48
C ASN A 79 8.01 -10.00 -11.17
N PHE A 80 7.15 -8.97 -11.14
CA PHE A 80 6.54 -8.50 -9.91
C PHE A 80 5.81 -9.62 -9.16
N LEU A 81 4.94 -10.34 -9.86
CA LEU A 81 4.14 -11.38 -9.22
C LEU A 81 5.01 -12.52 -8.68
N ALA A 82 6.03 -12.93 -9.45
CA ALA A 82 6.95 -13.99 -9.02
C ALA A 82 7.72 -13.55 -7.77
N GLN A 83 8.19 -12.29 -7.75
CA GLN A 83 8.90 -11.73 -6.60
C GLN A 83 7.98 -11.63 -5.39
N LEU A 84 6.73 -11.22 -5.60
CA LEU A 84 5.75 -11.14 -4.53
C LEU A 84 5.50 -12.52 -3.91
N LYS A 85 5.28 -13.52 -4.74
CA LYS A 85 5.04 -14.89 -4.26
C LYS A 85 6.22 -15.48 -3.52
N HIS A 86 7.43 -15.04 -3.86
CA HIS A 86 8.63 -15.48 -3.17
C HIS A 86 8.76 -14.87 -1.77
N GLN A 87 8.31 -13.63 -1.59
CA GLN A 87 8.51 -12.88 -0.36
C GLN A 87 7.28 -12.82 0.55
N VAL A 88 6.10 -12.95 0.01
CA VAL A 88 4.85 -12.79 0.77
C VAL A 88 3.92 -13.96 0.51
N ASP A 89 3.46 -14.61 1.59
CA ASP A 89 2.52 -15.72 1.50
C ASP A 89 1.19 -15.23 0.92
N PRO A 90 0.62 -15.94 -0.07
CA PRO A 90 -0.69 -15.58 -0.63
C PRO A 90 -1.84 -15.52 0.39
N GLU A 91 -1.70 -16.16 1.54
CA GLU A 91 -2.72 -16.12 2.58
C GLU A 91 -2.54 -14.96 3.53
N ALA A 92 -1.43 -14.24 3.45
CA ALA A 92 -1.18 -13.09 4.31
C ALA A 92 -2.11 -11.92 3.97
N LEU A 93 -2.36 -11.08 4.95
CA LEU A 93 -3.03 -9.81 4.76
C LEU A 93 -1.98 -8.84 4.20
N VAL A 94 -2.20 -8.35 2.99
CA VAL A 94 -1.21 -7.57 2.24
C VAL A 94 -1.76 -6.19 1.89
N LEU A 95 -1.00 -5.15 2.24
CA LEU A 95 -1.34 -3.77 1.92
C LEU A 95 -0.32 -3.26 0.90
N PHE A 96 -0.81 -2.82 -0.26
CA PHE A 96 0.06 -2.27 -1.30
C PHE A 96 0.06 -0.76 -1.23
N MET A 97 1.24 -0.15 -1.30
CA MET A 97 1.41 1.29 -1.22
C MET A 97 2.32 1.79 -2.34
N CYS A 98 1.96 2.95 -2.92
CA CYS A 98 2.85 3.65 -3.83
C CYS A 98 2.90 5.13 -3.46
N ARG A 99 3.12 6.03 -4.41
CA ARG A 99 3.23 7.46 -4.11
C ARG A 99 1.88 8.07 -3.74
N SER A 100 0.82 7.75 -4.50
CA SER A 100 -0.50 8.36 -4.30
C SER A 100 -1.66 7.39 -4.48
N GLY A 101 -1.39 6.11 -4.76
CA GLY A 101 -2.41 5.06 -4.81
C GLY A 101 -2.64 4.38 -6.15
N ALA A 102 -2.11 4.92 -7.26
CA ALA A 102 -2.40 4.38 -8.60
C ALA A 102 -1.65 3.08 -8.92
N ARG A 103 -0.34 3.06 -8.70
CA ARG A 103 0.46 1.86 -8.97
C ARG A 103 0.09 0.74 -8.00
N SER A 104 -0.18 1.08 -6.75
CA SER A 104 -0.58 0.09 -5.75
C SER A 104 -1.97 -0.47 -6.04
N ASP A 105 -2.87 0.33 -6.63
CA ASP A 105 -4.15 -0.16 -7.11
C ASP A 105 -3.93 -1.25 -8.17
N SER A 106 -3.04 -0.99 -9.14
CA SER A 106 -2.72 -1.97 -10.18
C SER A 106 -2.11 -3.24 -9.60
N ALA A 107 -1.21 -3.09 -8.62
CA ALA A 107 -0.58 -4.23 -7.95
C ALA A 107 -1.61 -5.06 -7.18
N ALA A 108 -2.54 -4.42 -6.48
CA ALA A 108 -3.59 -5.11 -5.75
C ALA A 108 -4.53 -5.88 -6.69
N ARG A 109 -4.85 -5.32 -7.85
CA ARG A 109 -5.67 -5.98 -8.86
C ARG A 109 -4.99 -7.25 -9.37
N LEU A 110 -3.71 -7.16 -9.71
CA LEU A 110 -2.95 -8.32 -10.18
C LEU A 110 -2.85 -9.38 -9.09
N ALA A 111 -2.47 -9.00 -7.89
CA ALA A 111 -2.31 -9.93 -6.78
C ALA A 111 -3.65 -10.62 -6.44
N GLY A 112 -4.72 -9.86 -6.41
CA GLY A 112 -6.06 -10.41 -6.13
C GLY A 112 -6.50 -11.43 -7.16
N ALA A 113 -6.18 -11.19 -8.42
CA ALA A 113 -6.47 -12.12 -9.51
C ALA A 113 -5.56 -13.35 -9.50
N SER A 114 -4.49 -13.32 -8.69
CA SER A 114 -3.44 -14.35 -8.71
C SER A 114 -3.37 -15.16 -7.40
N GLY A 115 -4.42 -15.11 -6.58
CA GLY A 115 -4.52 -15.93 -5.38
C GLY A 115 -4.33 -15.22 -4.05
N TYR A 116 -4.11 -13.92 -4.05
CA TYR A 116 -4.01 -13.12 -2.83
C TYR A 116 -5.41 -12.64 -2.44
N ALA A 117 -6.08 -13.40 -1.57
CA ALA A 117 -7.47 -13.11 -1.19
C ALA A 117 -7.60 -11.87 -0.29
N ASN A 118 -6.55 -11.53 0.46
CA ASN A 118 -6.59 -10.47 1.46
C ASN A 118 -5.72 -9.29 1.05
N CYS A 119 -5.94 -8.76 -0.15
CA CYS A 119 -5.21 -7.60 -0.68
C CYS A 119 -5.95 -6.31 -0.41
N TYR A 120 -5.20 -5.29 -0.03
CA TYR A 120 -5.73 -3.95 0.25
C TYR A 120 -4.84 -2.91 -0.43
N ASN A 121 -5.46 -1.81 -0.86
CA ASN A 121 -4.71 -0.67 -1.37
C ASN A 121 -4.64 0.41 -0.29
N VAL A 122 -3.45 0.96 -0.06
CA VAL A 122 -3.28 2.10 0.83
C VAL A 122 -3.60 3.36 0.01
N LEU A 123 -4.76 3.92 0.27
CA LEU A 123 -5.19 5.17 -0.37
C LEU A 123 -4.23 6.28 0.00
N GLU A 124 -4.10 7.29 -0.85
CA GLU A 124 -3.20 8.43 -0.66
C GLU A 124 -1.72 8.08 -0.77
N GLY A 125 -1.32 6.83 -0.54
CA GLY A 125 0.06 6.41 -0.65
C GLY A 125 1.02 7.09 0.32
N PHE A 126 2.30 7.15 -0.06
CA PHE A 126 3.35 7.70 0.80
C PHE A 126 3.36 9.24 0.82
N GLU A 127 3.08 9.87 -0.31
CA GLU A 127 3.16 11.33 -0.46
C GLU A 127 1.81 12.02 -0.64
N GLY A 128 0.77 11.27 -0.94
CA GLY A 128 -0.56 11.83 -1.19
C GLY A 128 -0.67 12.51 -2.54
N ASP A 129 -1.82 13.13 -2.75
CA ASP A 129 -2.08 13.89 -3.97
C ASP A 129 -1.43 15.26 -3.89
N ARG A 130 -1.26 15.90 -5.06
CA ARG A 130 -0.76 17.27 -5.14
C ARG A 130 -1.84 18.24 -4.70
N ASP A 131 -1.42 19.30 -4.01
CA ASP A 131 -2.34 20.39 -3.65
C ASP A 131 -2.52 21.36 -4.83
N ALA A 132 -3.18 22.49 -4.58
CA ALA A 132 -3.43 23.49 -5.62
C ALA A 132 -2.15 24.10 -6.19
N SER A 133 -1.03 24.00 -5.46
CA SER A 133 0.28 24.46 -5.88
C SER A 133 1.14 23.36 -6.48
N ASN A 134 0.55 22.20 -6.79
CA ASN A 134 1.24 21.01 -7.31
C ASN A 134 2.30 20.46 -6.35
N GLN A 135 2.07 20.59 -5.06
CA GLN A 135 2.97 20.06 -4.03
C GLN A 135 2.33 18.88 -3.33
N ARG A 136 3.11 17.80 -3.18
CA ARG A 136 2.68 16.63 -2.44
C ARG A 136 2.97 16.80 -0.95
N ASN A 137 2.45 15.88 -0.14
CA ASN A 137 2.68 15.87 1.29
C ASN A 137 1.94 17.00 2.03
N ARG A 138 0.97 17.60 1.38
CA ARG A 138 0.25 18.76 1.91
C ARG A 138 -1.21 18.44 2.22
N VAL A 139 -1.81 17.51 1.49
CA VAL A 139 -3.24 17.18 1.65
C VAL A 139 -3.48 15.75 2.11
N GLY A 140 -2.48 14.88 2.04
CA GLY A 140 -2.64 13.50 2.47
C GLY A 140 -1.34 12.72 2.34
N GLY A 141 -1.42 11.42 2.64
CA GLY A 141 -0.30 10.50 2.52
C GLY A 141 0.27 10.03 3.85
N TRP A 142 1.08 8.99 3.77
CA TRP A 142 1.70 8.36 4.96
C TRP A 142 2.49 9.36 5.80
N ARG A 143 3.35 10.14 5.15
CA ARG A 143 4.16 11.14 5.86
C ARG A 143 3.30 12.27 6.43
N HIS A 144 2.31 12.72 5.67
CA HIS A 144 1.40 13.77 6.11
C HIS A 144 0.64 13.36 7.36
N ALA A 145 0.29 12.08 7.46
CA ALA A 145 -0.41 11.53 8.62
C ALA A 145 0.49 11.38 9.85
N GLY A 146 1.77 11.66 9.75
CA GLY A 146 2.70 11.59 10.88
C GLY A 146 3.13 10.18 11.23
N LEU A 147 3.03 9.24 10.31
CA LEU A 147 3.37 7.83 10.54
C LEU A 147 4.87 7.61 10.36
N PRO A 148 5.43 6.51 10.93
CA PRO A 148 6.87 6.27 10.88
C PRO A 148 7.43 6.15 9.46
N TRP A 149 8.53 6.83 9.20
CA TRP A 149 9.27 6.74 7.96
C TRP A 149 10.70 7.22 8.17
N TYR A 150 11.62 6.85 7.26
CA TYR A 150 12.99 7.32 7.34
C TYR A 150 13.57 7.48 5.94
N GLN A 151 14.66 8.23 5.83
CA GLN A 151 15.43 8.35 4.58
C GLN A 151 16.76 7.62 4.73
N GLY A 152 17.23 7.10 3.61
CA GLY A 152 18.50 6.37 3.66
C GLY A 152 18.58 5.27 2.62
#